data_97b74bd9bdd893a714304b3652a7a37c
#
_entry.id   97b74bd9bdd893a714304b3652a7a37c
#
_cell.length_a   1.000
_cell.length_b   1.000
_cell.length_c   1.000
_cell.angle_alpha   90.00
_cell.angle_beta   90.00
_cell.angle_gamma   90.00
#
_symmetry.space_group_name_H-M   'P 1'
#
loop_
_entity.id
_entity.type
_entity.pdbx_description
1 polymer ?
#
loop_
_entity_poly.entity_id
_entity_poly.type
_entity_poly.pdbx_seq_one_letter_code
_entity_poly.pdbx_strand_id
1 'polypeptide(L)'
;MAKNLLAKSYNLKNNLSLLSLFKPLWGQRGVFTSIPIVGKNPNCIGLQTYLHTFNKSCKEYKFGITITPNLIQKLVGNEIKKIKTYNHLLRIACNGKTLSISLRKRIKTQDSVIGFIKNYKRKDFIHKNLYYRTLLKFMSDIDYSQNEIILSRDNEITEGAVTNLIFVKSNTLYIPKEGYYYGNTLKLLQDEIKFKFHKKKILLENLNEYSEIISIGSGRGIISLNSIPDIAWKRKSSKMFIKLKECYKDMVNKNYYEI
;
A
#
# COMPACT_ATOMS: atom_id res chain seq x y z
N MET A 1 -11.91 -10.88 -2.09
CA MET A 1 -10.53 -10.74 -1.53
C MET A 1 -9.78 -12.06 -1.66
N ALA A 2 -8.46 -12.04 -1.91
CA ALA A 2 -7.66 -13.27 -1.99
C ALA A 2 -7.64 -13.99 -0.63
N LYS A 3 -7.75 -15.33 -0.66
CA LYS A 3 -7.68 -16.20 0.53
C LYS A 3 -6.31 -16.05 1.23
N ASN A 4 -6.31 -15.96 2.56
CA ASN A 4 -5.06 -15.99 3.33
C ASN A 4 -4.44 -17.39 3.26
N LEU A 5 -3.12 -17.45 3.02
CA LEU A 5 -2.31 -18.67 3.11
C LEU A 5 -1.85 -18.92 4.56
N LEU A 6 -1.71 -17.84 5.30
CA LEU A 6 -1.37 -17.80 6.72
C LEU A 6 -2.24 -16.74 7.38
N ALA A 7 -2.79 -17.03 8.55
CA ALA A 7 -3.57 -16.08 9.32
C ALA A 7 -3.49 -16.44 10.82
N LYS A 8 -2.73 -15.67 11.59
CA LYS A 8 -2.51 -15.86 13.02
C LYS A 8 -2.76 -14.56 13.79
N SER A 9 -3.27 -14.68 14.99
CA SER A 9 -3.44 -13.55 15.91
C SER A 9 -2.89 -13.90 17.28
N TYR A 10 -2.28 -12.91 17.93
CA TYR A 10 -1.59 -13.07 19.21
C TYR A 10 -2.11 -12.05 20.23
N ASN A 11 -2.26 -12.47 21.47
CA ASN A 11 -2.62 -11.61 22.58
C ASN A 11 -1.36 -10.88 23.11
N LEU A 12 -1.36 -9.54 23.05
CA LEU A 12 -0.24 -8.73 23.50
C LEU A 12 -0.06 -8.72 25.03
N LYS A 13 -1.15 -8.89 25.79
CA LYS A 13 -1.09 -8.88 27.24
C LYS A 13 -0.53 -10.17 27.84
N ASN A 14 -0.62 -11.28 27.10
CA ASN A 14 -0.19 -12.61 27.53
C ASN A 14 1.01 -13.08 26.71
N ASN A 15 2.12 -12.35 26.76
CA ASN A 15 3.40 -12.70 26.13
C ASN A 15 3.27 -13.23 24.69
N LEU A 16 2.43 -12.59 23.88
CA LEU A 16 2.15 -13.00 22.49
C LEU A 16 1.60 -14.44 22.38
N SER A 17 0.74 -14.86 23.32
CA SER A 17 0.07 -16.15 23.20
C SER A 17 -0.81 -16.20 21.94
N LEU A 18 -0.75 -17.33 21.21
CA LEU A 18 -1.54 -17.54 20.01
C LEU A 18 -3.03 -17.61 20.36
N LEU A 19 -3.87 -16.87 19.62
CA LEU A 19 -5.32 -16.93 19.73
C LEU A 19 -5.89 -18.06 18.87
N SER A 20 -6.96 -18.69 19.31
CA SER A 20 -7.66 -19.78 18.59
C SER A 20 -8.24 -19.32 17.25
N LEU A 21 -8.65 -18.03 17.16
CA LEU A 21 -9.27 -17.45 15.96
C LEU A 21 -8.45 -16.27 15.44
N PHE A 22 -8.30 -16.21 14.11
CA PHE A 22 -7.71 -15.07 13.45
C PHE A 22 -8.63 -13.85 13.51
N LYS A 23 -8.08 -12.71 13.92
CA LYS A 23 -8.77 -11.41 14.03
C LYS A 23 -8.20 -10.43 12.99
N PRO A 24 -8.88 -10.12 11.90
CA PRO A 24 -8.38 -9.19 10.87
C PRO A 24 -8.28 -7.74 11.35
N LEU A 25 -8.94 -7.37 12.44
CA LEU A 25 -8.95 -6.08 13.14
C LEU A 25 -9.52 -4.89 12.34
N TRP A 26 -10.10 -5.11 11.16
CA TRP A 26 -10.66 -4.03 10.34
C TRP A 26 -11.80 -3.28 11.06
N GLY A 27 -11.78 -1.95 10.93
CA GLY A 27 -12.77 -1.05 11.54
C GLY A 27 -12.46 -0.68 13.00
N GLN A 28 -11.41 -1.21 13.60
CA GLN A 28 -10.99 -0.90 14.96
C GLN A 28 -9.98 0.26 14.99
N ARG A 29 -9.81 0.88 16.16
CA ARG A 29 -8.66 1.75 16.41
C ARG A 29 -7.39 0.91 16.36
N GLY A 30 -6.49 1.23 15.44
CA GLY A 30 -5.25 0.47 15.26
C GLY A 30 -4.55 0.79 13.96
N VAL A 31 -3.40 0.17 13.76
CA VAL A 31 -2.52 0.40 12.63
C VAL A 31 -2.13 -0.91 11.95
N PHE A 32 -1.74 -0.84 10.68
CA PHE A 32 -1.23 -2.00 9.96
C PHE A 32 -0.15 -1.60 8.96
N THR A 33 0.61 -2.59 8.54
CA THR A 33 1.50 -2.49 7.39
C THR A 33 1.30 -3.68 6.46
N SER A 34 1.71 -3.56 5.19
CA SER A 34 1.65 -4.64 4.20
C SER A 34 2.94 -4.66 3.41
N ILE A 35 3.74 -5.67 3.64
CA ILE A 35 5.11 -5.82 3.13
C ILE A 35 5.08 -6.79 1.96
N PRO A 36 5.57 -6.41 0.76
CA PRO A 36 5.67 -7.34 -0.36
C PRO A 36 6.73 -8.39 -0.07
N ILE A 37 6.41 -9.67 -0.36
CA ILE A 37 7.37 -10.77 -0.38
C ILE A 37 7.41 -11.33 -1.80
N VAL A 38 8.59 -11.43 -2.39
CA VAL A 38 8.77 -11.84 -3.79
C VAL A 38 9.96 -12.79 -3.96
N GLY A 39 9.99 -13.48 -5.12
CA GLY A 39 11.12 -14.29 -5.55
C GLY A 39 10.99 -15.77 -5.22
N LYS A 40 12.11 -16.50 -5.30
CA LYS A 40 12.21 -17.92 -4.91
C LYS A 40 12.41 -18.08 -3.40
N ASN A 41 13.10 -17.12 -2.78
CA ASN A 41 13.25 -17.02 -1.32
C ASN A 41 12.26 -15.98 -0.78
N PRO A 42 11.93 -16.00 0.53
CA PRO A 42 10.99 -15.05 1.14
C PRO A 42 11.59 -13.64 1.31
N ASN A 43 11.91 -13.00 0.18
CA ASN A 43 12.51 -11.67 0.15
C ASN A 43 11.46 -10.59 0.39
N CYS A 44 11.49 -10.00 1.57
CA CYS A 44 10.70 -8.83 1.92
C CYS A 44 11.29 -7.57 1.28
N ILE A 45 10.48 -6.83 0.52
CA ILE A 45 10.91 -5.57 -0.09
C ILE A 45 10.82 -4.45 0.94
N GLY A 46 11.97 -3.80 1.22
CA GLY A 46 12.04 -2.61 2.08
C GLY A 46 11.60 -2.87 3.52
N LEU A 47 11.79 -4.08 4.06
CA LEU A 47 11.32 -4.51 5.39
C LEU A 47 11.56 -3.47 6.48
N GLN A 48 12.77 -2.91 6.55
CA GLN A 48 13.15 -1.92 7.57
C GLN A 48 12.30 -0.65 7.50
N THR A 49 12.06 -0.11 6.31
CA THR A 49 11.21 1.07 6.08
C THR A 49 9.77 0.82 6.54
N TYR A 50 9.23 -0.36 6.22
CA TYR A 50 7.87 -0.74 6.62
C TYR A 50 7.75 -0.92 8.12
N LEU A 51 8.71 -1.59 8.77
CA LEU A 51 8.72 -1.79 10.21
C LEU A 51 8.95 -0.48 10.97
N HIS A 52 9.86 0.37 10.50
CA HIS A 52 10.08 1.69 11.08
C HIS A 52 8.78 2.51 11.11
N THR A 53 8.10 2.61 9.97
CA THR A 53 6.84 3.38 9.86
C THR A 53 5.72 2.77 10.71
N PHE A 54 5.62 1.43 10.74
CA PHE A 54 4.64 0.73 11.56
C PHE A 54 4.89 0.94 13.06
N ASN A 55 6.13 0.77 13.51
CA ASN A 55 6.53 0.94 14.90
C ASN A 55 6.35 2.39 15.37
N LYS A 56 6.68 3.38 14.52
CA LYS A 56 6.39 4.79 14.77
C LYS A 56 4.90 5.00 15.03
N SER A 57 4.04 4.46 14.17
CA SER A 57 2.58 4.53 14.34
C SER A 57 2.11 3.81 15.61
N CYS A 58 2.67 2.64 15.94
CA CYS A 58 2.36 1.94 17.21
C CYS A 58 2.72 2.80 18.44
N LYS A 59 3.86 3.50 18.41
CA LYS A 59 4.30 4.41 19.47
C LYS A 59 3.33 5.58 19.63
N GLU A 60 2.95 6.23 18.53
CA GLU A 60 2.01 7.37 18.54
C GLU A 60 0.60 6.95 18.99
N TYR A 61 0.17 5.72 18.69
CA TYR A 61 -1.07 5.12 19.21
C TYR A 61 -0.94 4.58 20.65
N LYS A 62 0.25 4.63 21.26
CA LYS A 62 0.56 4.13 22.61
C LYS A 62 0.28 2.63 22.79
N PHE A 63 0.67 1.81 21.83
CA PHE A 63 0.41 0.36 21.86
C PHE A 63 1.47 -0.46 22.61
N GLY A 64 2.61 0.10 23.00
CA GLY A 64 3.61 -0.58 23.81
C GLY A 64 4.26 -1.81 23.14
N ILE A 65 4.28 -1.88 21.80
CA ILE A 65 4.90 -2.96 21.03
C ILE A 65 5.83 -2.42 19.97
N THR A 66 6.95 -3.11 19.79
CA THR A 66 7.88 -2.91 18.66
C THR A 66 8.02 -4.23 17.91
N ILE A 67 7.78 -4.20 16.62
CA ILE A 67 7.93 -5.37 15.72
C ILE A 67 9.32 -5.32 15.09
N THR A 68 10.06 -6.42 15.25
CA THR A 68 11.39 -6.62 14.65
C THR A 68 11.36 -7.75 13.63
N PRO A 69 12.33 -7.84 12.69
CA PRO A 69 12.46 -8.97 11.78
C PRO A 69 12.51 -10.33 12.53
N ASN A 70 13.28 -10.39 13.61
CA ASN A 70 13.41 -11.59 14.44
C ASN A 70 12.07 -12.02 15.05
N LEU A 71 11.24 -11.05 15.48
CA LEU A 71 9.92 -11.37 16.00
C LEU A 71 9.01 -11.96 14.91
N ILE A 72 9.04 -11.39 13.69
CA ILE A 72 8.29 -11.93 12.54
C ILE A 72 8.75 -13.36 12.24
N GLN A 73 10.05 -13.58 12.16
CA GLN A 73 10.63 -14.90 11.91
C GLN A 73 10.20 -15.91 12.98
N LYS A 74 10.25 -15.55 14.26
CA LYS A 74 9.79 -16.39 15.37
C LYS A 74 8.31 -16.75 15.27
N LEU A 75 7.45 -15.79 14.89
CA LEU A 75 6.00 -15.98 14.91
C LEU A 75 5.46 -16.73 13.68
N VAL A 76 6.06 -16.53 12.50
CA VAL A 76 5.52 -17.02 11.22
C VAL A 76 6.57 -17.49 10.20
N GLY A 77 7.86 -17.44 10.52
CA GLY A 77 8.93 -17.76 9.57
C GLY A 77 8.85 -19.20 9.03
N ASN A 78 8.58 -20.17 9.88
CA ASN A 78 8.47 -21.58 9.48
C ASN A 78 7.32 -21.84 8.48
N GLU A 79 6.20 -21.13 8.62
CA GLU A 79 5.08 -21.26 7.68
C GLU A 79 5.35 -20.51 6.38
N ILE A 80 6.00 -19.37 6.46
CA ILE A 80 6.39 -18.61 5.26
C ILE A 80 7.34 -19.45 4.42
N LYS A 81 8.37 -20.06 4.99
CA LYS A 81 9.37 -20.88 4.29
C LYS A 81 8.81 -22.12 3.58
N LYS A 82 7.59 -22.57 3.88
CA LYS A 82 6.93 -23.67 3.17
C LYS A 82 6.43 -23.31 1.76
N ILE A 83 6.48 -22.05 1.36
CA ILE A 83 6.02 -21.57 0.07
C ILE A 83 7.18 -21.66 -0.94
N LYS A 84 6.93 -22.26 -2.11
CA LYS A 84 7.96 -22.48 -3.16
C LYS A 84 8.32 -21.20 -3.94
N THR A 85 7.35 -20.29 -4.14
CA THR A 85 7.56 -19.06 -4.88
C THR A 85 6.70 -17.95 -4.28
N TYR A 86 7.25 -16.76 -4.23
CA TYR A 86 6.62 -15.64 -3.55
C TYR A 86 6.19 -14.55 -4.53
N ASN A 87 4.95 -14.18 -4.47
CA ASN A 87 4.36 -12.93 -4.92
C ASN A 87 3.20 -12.62 -3.96
N HIS A 88 3.57 -12.26 -2.73
CA HIS A 88 2.67 -12.23 -1.59
C HIS A 88 2.73 -10.88 -0.86
N LEU A 89 1.73 -10.64 -0.02
CA LEU A 89 1.72 -9.56 0.96
C LEU A 89 1.67 -10.13 2.36
N LEU A 90 2.67 -9.83 3.15
CA LEU A 90 2.69 -10.02 4.59
C LEU A 90 2.04 -8.81 5.24
N ARG A 91 0.86 -8.99 5.85
CA ARG A 91 0.18 -7.94 6.60
C ARG A 91 0.42 -8.14 8.09
N ILE A 92 0.87 -7.09 8.75
CA ILE A 92 1.01 -7.01 10.21
C ILE A 92 0.05 -5.92 10.68
N ALA A 93 -0.80 -6.22 11.67
CA ALA A 93 -1.79 -5.29 12.20
C ALA A 93 -1.83 -5.34 13.72
N CYS A 94 -2.02 -4.19 14.36
CA CYS A 94 -2.07 -4.06 15.81
C CYS A 94 -3.16 -3.08 16.25
N ASN A 95 -3.90 -3.43 17.30
CA ASN A 95 -4.89 -2.56 17.96
C ASN A 95 -4.56 -2.27 19.44
N GLY A 96 -3.33 -2.59 19.88
CA GLY A 96 -2.87 -2.44 21.26
C GLY A 96 -3.25 -3.60 22.21
N LYS A 97 -4.14 -4.51 21.78
CA LYS A 97 -4.49 -5.75 22.52
C LYS A 97 -4.12 -7.00 21.74
N THR A 98 -4.18 -6.92 20.43
CA THR A 98 -3.98 -8.04 19.52
C THR A 98 -2.98 -7.63 18.43
N LEU A 99 -2.01 -8.50 18.18
CA LEU A 99 -1.16 -8.50 16.99
C LEU A 99 -1.71 -9.54 16.02
N SER A 100 -1.98 -9.15 14.79
CA SER A 100 -2.46 -10.06 13.73
C SER A 100 -1.50 -10.06 12.56
N ILE A 101 -1.10 -11.26 12.14
CA ILE A 101 -0.20 -11.48 11.00
C ILE A 101 -0.93 -12.36 9.99
N SER A 102 -0.95 -11.92 8.73
CA SER A 102 -1.52 -12.71 7.64
C SER A 102 -0.70 -12.58 6.37
N LEU A 103 -0.67 -13.66 5.58
CA LEU A 103 -0.01 -13.74 4.28
C LEU A 103 -1.04 -14.10 3.22
N ARG A 104 -1.08 -13.35 2.12
CA ARG A 104 -1.94 -13.62 0.98
C ARG A 104 -1.20 -13.39 -0.34
N LYS A 105 -1.64 -14.01 -1.42
CA LYS A 105 -1.14 -13.68 -2.76
C LYS A 105 -1.43 -12.21 -3.08
N ARG A 106 -0.51 -11.56 -3.80
CA ARG A 106 -0.77 -10.26 -4.40
C ARG A 106 -1.76 -10.42 -5.53
N ILE A 107 -2.60 -9.42 -5.74
CA ILE A 107 -3.48 -9.37 -6.90
C ILE A 107 -2.60 -9.15 -8.15
N LYS A 108 -2.74 -10.03 -9.14
CA LYS A 108 -2.12 -9.77 -10.45
C LYS A 108 -2.92 -8.64 -11.10
N THR A 109 -2.30 -7.51 -11.30
CA THR A 109 -2.91 -6.33 -11.92
C THR A 109 -2.39 -6.15 -13.33
N GLN A 110 -3.19 -5.55 -14.18
CA GLN A 110 -2.74 -5.04 -15.47
C GLN A 110 -1.86 -3.81 -15.27
N ASP A 111 -0.96 -3.55 -16.20
CA ASP A 111 -0.12 -2.35 -16.18
C ASP A 111 -0.93 -1.06 -16.41
N SER A 112 -2.11 -1.19 -16.98
CA SER A 112 -3.01 -0.09 -17.33
C SER A 112 -4.41 -0.42 -16.83
N VAL A 113 -5.02 0.49 -16.05
CA VAL A 113 -6.30 0.29 -15.37
C VAL A 113 -7.23 1.50 -15.56
N ILE A 114 -8.54 1.30 -15.31
CA ILE A 114 -9.54 2.37 -15.31
C ILE A 114 -9.66 2.90 -13.88
N GLY A 115 -9.68 4.23 -13.72
CA GLY A 115 -9.90 4.90 -12.45
C GLY A 115 -11.37 5.21 -12.20
N PHE A 116 -11.85 5.06 -10.96
CA PHE A 116 -13.17 5.48 -10.50
C PHE A 116 -13.05 6.40 -9.30
N ILE A 117 -13.71 7.55 -9.35
CA ILE A 117 -13.64 8.55 -8.29
C ILE A 117 -14.66 8.21 -7.19
N LYS A 118 -14.21 8.30 -5.94
CA LYS A 118 -15.07 8.21 -4.76
C LYS A 118 -14.79 9.40 -3.85
N ASN A 119 -15.82 10.19 -3.57
CA ASN A 119 -15.72 11.25 -2.56
C ASN A 119 -15.67 10.59 -1.17
N TYR A 120 -14.49 10.57 -0.59
CA TYR A 120 -14.26 9.94 0.71
C TYR A 120 -13.04 10.53 1.42
N LYS A 121 -13.25 11.04 2.63
CA LYS A 121 -12.19 11.49 3.53
C LYS A 121 -11.75 10.34 4.43
N ARG A 122 -10.52 9.87 4.26
CA ARG A 122 -9.98 8.84 5.13
C ARG A 122 -9.70 9.41 6.53
N LYS A 123 -10.22 8.72 7.56
CA LYS A 123 -9.97 9.06 8.96
C LYS A 123 -8.49 8.84 9.27
N ASP A 124 -7.85 9.80 9.97
CA ASP A 124 -6.47 9.70 10.45
C ASP A 124 -5.48 9.26 9.34
N PHE A 125 -5.49 10.00 8.24
CA PHE A 125 -4.77 9.66 6.99
C PHE A 125 -3.25 9.67 7.14
N ILE A 126 -2.69 10.29 8.18
CA ILE A 126 -1.23 10.29 8.44
C ILE A 126 -0.73 8.88 8.78
N HIS A 127 -1.58 8.02 9.30
CA HIS A 127 -1.26 6.63 9.62
C HIS A 127 -1.89 5.63 8.65
N LYS A 128 -1.23 4.49 8.46
CA LYS A 128 -1.86 3.32 7.84
C LYS A 128 -2.70 2.62 8.88
N ASN A 129 -3.88 3.20 9.15
CA ASN A 129 -4.78 2.77 10.22
C ASN A 129 -5.77 1.68 9.79
N LEU A 130 -6.48 1.09 10.76
CA LEU A 130 -7.43 -0.01 10.53
C LEU A 130 -8.86 0.44 10.20
N TYR A 131 -9.14 1.75 10.09
CA TYR A 131 -10.45 2.27 9.68
C TYR A 131 -10.70 2.07 8.17
N TYR A 132 -10.62 0.84 7.71
CA TYR A 132 -10.59 0.49 6.28
C TYR A 132 -11.88 -0.15 5.75
N ARG A 133 -12.93 -0.33 6.57
CA ARG A 133 -14.15 -1.03 6.13
C ARG A 133 -14.78 -0.41 4.88
N THR A 134 -14.91 0.92 4.83
CA THR A 134 -15.47 1.63 3.67
C THR A 134 -14.60 1.44 2.42
N LEU A 135 -13.26 1.54 2.56
CA LEU A 135 -12.35 1.30 1.44
C LEU A 135 -12.41 -0.13 0.94
N LEU A 136 -12.51 -1.11 1.84
CA LEU A 136 -12.68 -2.52 1.48
C LEU A 136 -14.00 -2.75 0.73
N LYS A 137 -15.09 -2.05 1.11
CA LYS A 137 -16.35 -2.08 0.39
C LYS A 137 -16.18 -1.53 -1.03
N PHE A 138 -15.62 -0.32 -1.19
CA PHE A 138 -15.37 0.24 -2.52
C PHE A 138 -14.55 -0.70 -3.41
N MET A 139 -13.54 -1.36 -2.84
CA MET A 139 -12.71 -2.32 -3.58
C MET A 139 -13.46 -3.62 -3.92
N SER A 140 -14.45 -4.03 -3.12
CA SER A 140 -15.27 -5.22 -3.41
C SER A 140 -16.33 -4.97 -4.50
N ASP A 141 -16.68 -3.71 -4.73
CA ASP A 141 -17.69 -3.31 -5.71
C ASP A 141 -17.14 -3.23 -7.15
N ILE A 142 -15.82 -3.45 -7.34
CA ILE A 142 -15.15 -3.40 -8.64
C ILE A 142 -14.21 -4.60 -8.83
N ASP A 143 -13.86 -4.93 -10.06
CA ASP A 143 -12.70 -5.79 -10.35
C ASP A 143 -11.40 -5.02 -10.12
N TYR A 144 -10.83 -5.19 -8.92
CA TYR A 144 -9.62 -4.48 -8.52
C TYR A 144 -8.36 -4.93 -9.26
N SER A 145 -8.42 -5.95 -10.13
CA SER A 145 -7.32 -6.33 -11.02
C SER A 145 -7.19 -5.39 -12.23
N GLN A 146 -8.31 -4.80 -12.66
CA GLN A 146 -8.43 -3.95 -13.85
C GLN A 146 -8.77 -2.49 -13.53
N ASN A 147 -9.16 -2.20 -12.29
CA ASN A 147 -9.64 -0.89 -11.89
C ASN A 147 -8.90 -0.35 -10.66
N GLU A 148 -8.90 0.98 -10.48
CA GLU A 148 -8.38 1.69 -9.32
C GLU A 148 -9.45 2.62 -8.76
N ILE A 149 -9.54 2.71 -7.43
CA ILE A 149 -10.37 3.70 -6.75
C ILE A 149 -9.52 4.93 -6.45
N ILE A 150 -9.96 6.07 -6.92
CA ILE A 150 -9.36 7.38 -6.67
C ILE A 150 -10.18 8.08 -5.59
N LEU A 151 -9.56 8.44 -4.50
CA LEU A 151 -10.21 9.16 -3.42
C LEU A 151 -10.09 10.67 -3.65
N SER A 152 -11.23 11.33 -3.59
CA SER A 152 -11.31 12.80 -3.61
C SER A 152 -12.00 13.31 -2.36
N ARG A 153 -11.69 14.55 -2.00
CA ARG A 153 -12.33 15.31 -0.94
C ARG A 153 -12.45 16.77 -1.39
N ASP A 154 -13.66 17.31 -1.32
CA ASP A 154 -13.91 18.72 -1.65
C ASP A 154 -13.29 19.10 -3.02
N ASN A 155 -13.55 18.29 -4.05
CA ASN A 155 -13.01 18.44 -5.40
C ASN A 155 -11.48 18.24 -5.53
N GLU A 156 -10.77 17.88 -4.45
CA GLU A 156 -9.33 17.64 -4.44
C GLU A 156 -9.02 16.15 -4.36
N ILE A 157 -8.16 15.63 -5.24
CA ILE A 157 -7.68 14.24 -5.19
C ILE A 157 -6.64 14.10 -4.08
N THR A 158 -6.75 13.04 -3.29
CA THR A 158 -5.84 12.77 -2.18
C THR A 158 -4.97 11.53 -2.40
N GLU A 159 -5.55 10.39 -2.70
CA GLU A 159 -4.82 9.12 -2.88
C GLU A 159 -5.67 8.07 -3.62
N GLY A 160 -5.12 6.90 -3.91
CA GLY A 160 -5.91 5.72 -4.26
C GLY A 160 -6.41 5.01 -2.99
N ALA A 161 -7.34 4.05 -3.12
CA ALA A 161 -7.90 3.36 -1.95
C ALA A 161 -6.82 2.67 -1.08
N VAL A 162 -5.77 2.13 -1.69
CA VAL A 162 -4.63 1.48 -1.02
C VAL A 162 -3.28 1.86 -1.64
N THR A 163 -3.24 2.93 -2.42
CA THR A 163 -2.11 3.37 -3.24
C THR A 163 -1.89 4.88 -3.08
N ASN A 164 -0.71 5.34 -3.47
CA ASN A 164 -0.46 6.75 -3.73
C ASN A 164 -0.60 7.04 -5.22
N LEU A 165 -0.91 8.29 -5.57
CA LEU A 165 -1.04 8.74 -6.94
C LEU A 165 0.07 9.73 -7.29
N ILE A 166 0.62 9.56 -8.50
CA ILE A 166 1.62 10.44 -9.10
C ILE A 166 1.02 10.99 -10.38
N PHE A 167 1.06 12.29 -10.55
CA PHE A 167 0.51 13.02 -11.69
C PHE A 167 1.65 13.59 -12.51
N VAL A 168 1.57 13.47 -13.85
CA VAL A 168 2.63 13.94 -14.76
C VAL A 168 2.10 15.08 -15.61
N LYS A 169 2.78 16.23 -15.55
CA LYS A 169 2.55 17.37 -16.43
C LYS A 169 3.90 17.90 -16.91
N SER A 170 4.11 18.03 -18.23
CA SER A 170 5.34 18.53 -18.83
C SER A 170 6.62 17.89 -18.27
N ASN A 171 6.64 16.53 -18.16
CA ASN A 171 7.72 15.71 -17.57
C ASN A 171 8.00 15.97 -16.09
N THR A 172 7.20 16.79 -15.41
CA THR A 172 7.30 17.03 -13.98
C THR A 172 6.35 16.10 -13.21
N LEU A 173 6.83 15.58 -12.09
CA LEU A 173 6.07 14.68 -11.21
C LEU A 173 5.41 15.46 -10.07
N TYR A 174 4.11 15.30 -9.93
CA TYR A 174 3.33 15.89 -8.85
C TYR A 174 2.70 14.80 -8.00
N ILE A 175 2.62 15.05 -6.71
CA ILE A 175 1.82 14.27 -5.76
C ILE A 175 0.85 15.21 -5.03
N PRO A 176 -0.26 14.71 -4.49
CA PRO A 176 -1.16 15.52 -3.69
C PRO A 176 -0.41 16.26 -2.58
N LYS A 177 -0.85 17.49 -2.24
CA LYS A 177 -0.19 18.31 -1.22
C LYS A 177 -0.37 17.71 0.17
N GLU A 178 -1.59 17.23 0.46
CA GLU A 178 -2.01 16.76 1.78
C GLU A 178 -3.20 15.79 1.67
N GLY A 179 -3.69 15.29 2.80
CA GLY A 179 -4.89 14.45 2.84
C GLY A 179 -4.68 12.98 2.53
N TYR A 180 -3.44 12.51 2.42
CA TYR A 180 -3.10 11.13 2.06
C TYR A 180 -2.07 10.52 3.02
N TYR A 181 -2.02 9.18 3.04
CA TYR A 181 -0.94 8.45 3.68
C TYR A 181 0.28 8.40 2.75
N TYR A 182 1.41 8.92 3.22
CA TYR A 182 2.66 8.83 2.46
C TYR A 182 3.25 7.42 2.56
N GLY A 183 2.93 6.58 1.58
CA GLY A 183 3.18 5.14 1.60
C GLY A 183 4.66 4.76 1.48
N ASN A 184 5.02 3.63 2.09
CA ASN A 184 6.42 3.15 2.10
C ASN A 184 6.94 2.82 0.70
N THR A 185 6.09 2.31 -0.21
CA THR A 185 6.50 2.05 -1.59
C THR A 185 6.84 3.34 -2.35
N LEU A 186 6.08 4.42 -2.10
CA LEU A 186 6.38 5.73 -2.69
C LEU A 186 7.68 6.31 -2.11
N LYS A 187 7.93 6.15 -0.80
CA LYS A 187 9.20 6.56 -0.15
C LYS A 187 10.39 5.86 -0.78
N LEU A 188 10.35 4.52 -0.85
CA LEU A 188 11.42 3.73 -1.44
C LEU A 188 11.66 4.09 -2.92
N LEU A 189 10.61 4.34 -3.69
CA LEU A 189 10.75 4.79 -5.07
C LEU A 189 11.39 6.18 -5.13
N GLN A 190 11.02 7.09 -4.25
CA GLN A 190 11.60 8.45 -4.20
C GLN A 190 13.09 8.43 -3.90
N ASP A 191 13.56 7.52 -3.05
CA ASP A 191 14.98 7.36 -2.73
C ASP A 191 15.78 6.80 -3.92
N GLU A 192 15.12 6.03 -4.82
CA GLU A 192 15.74 5.43 -6.00
C GLU A 192 15.78 6.37 -7.21
N ILE A 193 14.78 7.24 -7.36
CA ILE A 193 14.65 8.08 -8.56
C ILE A 193 15.43 9.39 -8.44
N LYS A 194 15.96 9.87 -9.58
CA LYS A 194 16.60 11.18 -9.70
C LYS A 194 15.58 12.34 -9.88
N PHE A 195 14.28 12.04 -9.99
CA PHE A 195 13.24 13.03 -10.19
C PHE A 195 12.69 13.53 -8.86
N LYS A 196 12.40 14.82 -8.78
CA LYS A 196 11.76 15.41 -7.61
C LYS A 196 10.24 15.34 -7.72
N PHE A 197 9.56 14.92 -6.66
CA PHE A 197 8.11 15.06 -6.53
C PHE A 197 7.73 16.45 -6.02
N HIS A 198 6.86 17.13 -6.76
CA HIS A 198 6.31 18.42 -6.36
C HIS A 198 4.93 18.20 -5.70
N LYS A 199 4.75 18.73 -4.51
CA LYS A 199 3.46 18.70 -3.82
C LYS A 199 2.55 19.80 -4.38
N LYS A 200 1.35 19.42 -4.85
CA LYS A 200 0.38 20.35 -5.42
C LYS A 200 -1.04 19.93 -5.05
N LYS A 201 -1.96 20.88 -4.91
CA LYS A 201 -3.39 20.58 -4.88
C LYS A 201 -3.79 20.05 -6.25
N ILE A 202 -4.37 18.85 -6.29
CA ILE A 202 -4.81 18.19 -7.53
C ILE A 202 -6.33 18.28 -7.58
N LEU A 203 -6.85 19.23 -8.33
CA LEU A 203 -8.28 19.43 -8.48
C LEU A 203 -8.85 18.55 -9.60
N LEU A 204 -10.05 18.00 -9.40
CA LEU A 204 -10.73 17.15 -10.38
C LEU A 204 -10.93 17.88 -11.72
N GLU A 205 -11.32 19.15 -11.70
CA GLU A 205 -11.52 20.01 -12.87
C GLU A 205 -10.24 20.24 -13.70
N ASN A 206 -9.07 20.13 -13.06
CA ASN A 206 -7.77 20.38 -13.70
C ASN A 206 -7.08 19.07 -14.14
N LEU A 207 -7.71 17.89 -14.00
CA LEU A 207 -7.06 16.64 -14.34
C LEU A 207 -6.64 16.50 -15.79
N ASN A 208 -7.34 17.18 -16.71
CA ASN A 208 -6.97 17.19 -18.13
C ASN A 208 -5.63 17.88 -18.43
N GLU A 209 -5.04 18.60 -17.48
CA GLU A 209 -3.68 19.14 -17.59
C GLU A 209 -2.59 18.06 -17.45
N TYR A 210 -2.90 16.92 -16.85
CA TYR A 210 -1.94 15.84 -16.61
C TYR A 210 -1.98 14.82 -17.76
N SER A 211 -0.80 14.51 -18.29
CA SER A 211 -0.65 13.53 -19.37
C SER A 211 -0.69 12.09 -18.90
N GLU A 212 -0.26 11.83 -17.65
CA GLU A 212 -0.24 10.51 -17.03
C GLU A 212 -0.68 10.62 -15.56
N ILE A 213 -1.40 9.61 -15.09
CA ILE A 213 -1.69 9.38 -13.67
C ILE A 213 -1.22 7.97 -13.36
N ILE A 214 -0.35 7.85 -12.36
CA ILE A 214 0.33 6.61 -12.00
C ILE A 214 -0.02 6.28 -10.55
N SER A 215 -0.41 5.04 -10.31
CA SER A 215 -0.74 4.53 -8.97
C SER A 215 0.40 3.63 -8.48
N ILE A 216 0.80 3.78 -7.22
CA ILE A 216 1.89 3.01 -6.60
C ILE A 216 1.52 2.51 -5.22
N GLY A 217 1.79 1.24 -4.93
CA GLY A 217 1.54 0.64 -3.61
C GLY A 217 2.04 -0.78 -3.47
N SER A 218 2.20 -1.25 -2.24
CA SER A 218 2.75 -2.57 -1.91
C SER A 218 2.00 -3.73 -2.56
N GLY A 219 0.68 -3.59 -2.69
CA GLY A 219 -0.20 -4.65 -3.20
C GLY A 219 -0.15 -4.80 -4.71
N ARG A 220 0.07 -3.73 -5.42
CA ARG A 220 -0.05 -3.66 -6.89
C ARG A 220 1.28 -3.35 -7.60
N GLY A 221 2.27 -2.86 -6.86
CA GLY A 221 3.47 -2.30 -7.47
C GLY A 221 3.19 -0.92 -8.05
N ILE A 222 3.65 -0.69 -9.27
CA ILE A 222 3.40 0.53 -10.03
C ILE A 222 2.53 0.20 -11.24
N ILE A 223 1.48 0.96 -11.46
CA ILE A 223 0.52 0.83 -12.57
C ILE A 223 0.13 2.20 -13.10
N SER A 224 -0.29 2.27 -14.36
CA SER A 224 -0.78 3.51 -14.98
C SER A 224 -2.30 3.51 -15.10
N LEU A 225 -2.95 4.65 -14.91
CA LEU A 225 -4.33 4.81 -15.28
C LEU A 225 -4.44 5.03 -16.79
N ASN A 226 -5.42 4.38 -17.41
CA ASN A 226 -5.74 4.57 -18.82
C ASN A 226 -6.79 5.66 -19.03
N SER A 227 -7.80 5.65 -18.16
CA SER A 227 -8.90 6.62 -18.21
C SER A 227 -9.57 6.77 -16.84
N ILE A 228 -10.30 7.86 -16.67
CA ILE A 228 -11.22 8.12 -15.56
C ILE A 228 -12.55 8.57 -16.19
N PRO A 229 -13.50 7.66 -16.42
CA PRO A 229 -14.75 7.96 -17.11
C PRO A 229 -15.56 9.06 -16.43
N ASP A 230 -15.57 9.10 -15.09
CA ASP A 230 -16.33 10.09 -14.28
C ASP A 230 -16.08 11.55 -14.68
N ILE A 231 -14.92 11.84 -15.29
CA ILE A 231 -14.51 13.19 -15.70
C ILE A 231 -13.96 13.23 -17.13
N ALA A 232 -14.22 12.21 -17.93
CA ALA A 232 -13.74 12.06 -19.31
C ALA A 232 -12.21 12.20 -19.48
N TRP A 233 -11.40 11.96 -18.43
CA TRP A 233 -9.94 11.98 -18.53
C TRP A 233 -9.42 10.71 -19.23
N LYS A 234 -8.49 10.92 -20.17
CA LYS A 234 -7.76 9.84 -20.84
C LYS A 234 -6.26 10.11 -20.80
N ARG A 235 -5.47 9.07 -20.61
CA ARG A 235 -4.01 9.12 -20.65
C ARG A 235 -3.52 9.61 -22.02
N LYS A 236 -2.60 10.56 -22.01
CA LYS A 236 -2.01 11.18 -23.23
C LYS A 236 -0.59 10.67 -23.53
N SER A 237 0.08 10.06 -22.52
CA SER A 237 1.44 9.57 -22.61
C SER A 237 1.64 8.37 -21.69
N SER A 238 2.69 7.58 -21.92
CA SER A 238 3.17 6.54 -20.99
C SER A 238 4.68 6.64 -20.74
N LYS A 239 5.33 7.71 -21.20
CA LYS A 239 6.79 7.88 -21.13
C LYS A 239 7.31 7.87 -19.70
N MET A 240 6.66 8.61 -18.80
CA MET A 240 7.08 8.68 -17.41
C MET A 240 6.73 7.41 -16.66
N PHE A 241 5.58 6.80 -16.93
CA PHE A 241 5.22 5.49 -16.37
C PHE A 241 6.28 4.43 -16.67
N ILE A 242 6.76 4.34 -17.94
CA ILE A 242 7.79 3.38 -18.33
C ILE A 242 9.07 3.62 -17.53
N LYS A 243 9.55 4.87 -17.43
CA LYS A 243 10.73 5.22 -16.64
C LYS A 243 10.58 4.86 -15.16
N LEU A 244 9.46 5.24 -14.56
CA LEU A 244 9.22 4.93 -13.15
C LEU A 244 9.06 3.43 -12.89
N LYS A 245 8.55 2.67 -13.88
CA LYS A 245 8.44 1.21 -13.78
C LYS A 245 9.82 0.53 -13.79
N GLU A 246 10.78 1.04 -14.54
CA GLU A 246 12.17 0.60 -14.51
C GLU A 246 12.81 0.90 -13.15
N CYS A 247 12.72 2.16 -12.69
CA CYS A 247 13.22 2.54 -11.36
C CYS A 247 12.57 1.70 -10.25
N TYR A 248 11.28 1.37 -10.37
CA TYR A 248 10.60 0.50 -9.40
C TYR A 248 11.19 -0.93 -9.40
N LYS A 249 11.56 -1.49 -10.56
CA LYS A 249 12.23 -2.79 -10.62
C LYS A 249 13.60 -2.73 -9.92
N ASP A 250 14.37 -1.68 -10.17
CA ASP A 250 15.68 -1.49 -9.54
C ASP A 250 15.55 -1.32 -8.03
N MET A 251 14.59 -0.50 -7.58
CA MET A 251 14.23 -0.36 -6.17
C MET A 251 13.89 -1.71 -5.52
N VAL A 252 13.09 -2.54 -6.20
CA VAL A 252 12.74 -3.88 -5.72
C VAL A 252 13.98 -4.73 -5.54
N ASN A 253 14.88 -4.76 -6.54
CA ASN A 253 16.08 -5.58 -6.52
C ASN A 253 17.12 -5.16 -5.45
N LYS A 254 17.18 -3.86 -5.11
CA LYS A 254 18.11 -3.32 -4.11
C LYS A 254 17.62 -3.47 -2.67
N ASN A 255 16.33 -3.61 -2.44
CA ASN A 255 15.73 -3.54 -1.11
C ASN A 255 15.26 -4.90 -0.57
N TYR A 256 15.96 -5.97 -0.90
CA TYR A 256 15.65 -7.32 -0.39
C TYR A 256 16.12 -7.53 1.05
N TYR A 257 15.26 -8.15 1.82
CA TYR A 257 15.56 -8.68 3.15
C TYR A 257 14.93 -10.06 3.28
N GLU A 258 15.72 -11.10 3.41
CA GLU A 258 15.24 -12.48 3.58
C GLU A 258 14.80 -12.73 5.04
N ILE A 259 13.60 -13.34 5.23
CA ILE A 259 13.04 -13.71 6.55
C ILE A 259 12.87 -15.22 6.73
#